data_cf974d47b363ab5b2100d752d651dabc
#
_entry.id   cf974d47b363ab5b2100d752d651dabc
#
_cell.length_a   1.000
_cell.length_b   1.000
_cell.length_c   1.000
_cell.angle_alpha   90.00
_cell.angle_beta   90.00
_cell.angle_gamma   90.00
#
_symmetry.space_group_name_H-M   'P 1'
#
loop_
_entity.id
_entity.type
_entity.pdbx_description
1 polymer ?
#
loop_
_entity_poly.entity_id
_entity_poly.type
_entity_poly.pdbx_seq_one_letter_code
_entity_poly.pdbx_strand_id
1 'polypeptide(L)'
;MSEIQIRPTIAGDLPRLMGMNHAVKSEYVWQLELRRESDQIVATFHEVRLPRPIPLTYPNNPFALADEWTRRPAIFTALADNNPIGYLSLMDRPGSVAWVSDLVVSPDWRRRGVASGLLNAAQAWGVTGGHRRLFLEVQSKNQPAIRLAQKHGYEFCGYNDHYYLTQDVALFFARALK
;
A
#
# COMPACT_ATOMS: atom_id res chain seq x y z
N MET A 1 -10.24 20.77 14.23
CA MET A 1 -9.70 19.77 13.29
C MET A 1 -10.62 18.56 13.36
N SER A 2 -11.11 18.07 12.21
CA SER A 2 -11.94 16.87 12.19
C SER A 2 -11.15 15.69 12.75
N GLU A 3 -11.74 14.97 13.69
CA GLU A 3 -11.16 13.75 14.25
C GLU A 3 -11.19 12.64 13.20
N ILE A 4 -10.04 11.96 13.03
CA ILE A 4 -9.92 10.84 12.09
C ILE A 4 -10.25 9.57 12.85
N GLN A 5 -11.31 8.90 12.43
CA GLN A 5 -11.74 7.61 12.96
C GLN A 5 -11.34 6.49 11.99
N ILE A 6 -10.88 5.35 12.52
CA ILE A 6 -10.59 4.16 11.70
C ILE A 6 -11.40 2.99 12.25
N ARG A 7 -12.14 2.34 11.36
CA ARG A 7 -12.97 1.18 11.71
C ARG A 7 -13.00 0.16 10.57
N PRO A 8 -13.45 -1.07 10.83
CA PRO A 8 -13.76 -2.00 9.75
C PRO A 8 -14.74 -1.40 8.74
N THR A 9 -14.52 -1.70 7.46
CA THR A 9 -15.36 -1.23 6.35
C THR A 9 -16.75 -1.86 6.43
N ILE A 10 -17.76 -1.08 6.14
CA ILE A 10 -19.15 -1.53 5.96
C ILE A 10 -19.60 -1.33 4.52
N ALA A 11 -20.65 -2.04 4.10
CA ALA A 11 -21.16 -1.98 2.72
C ALA A 11 -21.45 -0.54 2.25
N GLY A 12 -21.94 0.32 3.14
CA GLY A 12 -22.25 1.71 2.83
C GLY A 12 -21.03 2.59 2.49
N ASP A 13 -19.80 2.15 2.82
CA ASP A 13 -18.58 2.88 2.49
C ASP A 13 -18.16 2.66 1.03
N LEU A 14 -18.47 1.49 0.47
CA LEU A 14 -17.93 1.01 -0.81
C LEU A 14 -18.09 2.00 -1.97
N PRO A 15 -19.27 2.60 -2.20
CA PRO A 15 -19.42 3.55 -3.30
C PRO A 15 -18.44 4.72 -3.22
N ARG A 16 -18.19 5.23 -2.00
CA ARG A 16 -17.25 6.33 -1.77
C ARG A 16 -15.80 5.88 -1.94
N LEU A 17 -15.45 4.70 -1.46
CA LEU A 17 -14.10 4.13 -1.58
C LEU A 17 -13.74 3.87 -3.04
N MET A 18 -14.65 3.27 -3.81
CA MET A 18 -14.46 3.00 -5.24
C MET A 18 -14.36 4.28 -6.07
N GLY A 19 -15.17 5.30 -5.75
CA GLY A 19 -15.18 6.58 -6.45
C GLY A 19 -14.08 7.56 -6.00
N MET A 20 -13.24 7.18 -5.05
CA MET A 20 -12.16 8.03 -4.55
C MET A 20 -11.09 8.24 -5.63
N ASN A 21 -10.40 9.37 -5.59
CA ASN A 21 -9.24 9.59 -6.46
C ASN A 21 -8.02 8.79 -5.94
N HIS A 22 -7.71 7.71 -6.62
CA HIS A 22 -6.58 6.81 -6.32
C HIS A 22 -5.25 7.29 -6.91
N ALA A 23 -5.24 8.31 -7.74
CA ALA A 23 -4.03 8.79 -8.41
C ALA A 23 -3.01 9.33 -7.40
N VAL A 24 -1.74 9.06 -7.64
CA VAL A 24 -0.59 9.55 -6.87
C VAL A 24 0.33 10.30 -7.83
N LYS A 25 0.98 11.35 -7.32
CA LYS A 25 2.10 12.00 -8.03
C LYS A 25 3.41 11.63 -7.34
N SER A 26 4.44 11.38 -8.13
CA SER A 26 5.77 11.11 -7.61
C SER A 26 6.82 11.94 -8.33
N GLU A 27 7.81 12.40 -7.58
CA GLU A 27 8.97 13.15 -8.06
C GLU A 27 10.21 12.26 -8.18
N TYR A 28 10.14 11.04 -7.69
CA TYR A 28 11.25 10.08 -7.69
C TYR A 28 10.76 8.71 -8.11
N VAL A 29 11.69 7.92 -8.64
CA VAL A 29 11.49 6.49 -8.92
C VAL A 29 12.63 5.70 -8.33
N TRP A 30 12.35 4.48 -7.90
CA TRP A 30 13.38 3.49 -7.59
C TRP A 30 13.62 2.65 -8.84
N GLN A 31 14.73 2.94 -9.53
CA GLN A 31 15.08 2.29 -10.78
C GLN A 31 15.86 1.02 -10.50
N LEU A 32 15.39 -0.09 -11.09
CA LEU A 32 16.05 -1.39 -11.03
C LEU A 32 17.19 -1.46 -12.05
N GLU A 33 18.36 -1.86 -11.59
CA GLU A 33 19.47 -2.34 -12.41
C GLU A 33 19.73 -3.79 -12.06
N LEU A 34 19.63 -4.68 -13.05
CA LEU A 34 19.86 -6.11 -12.89
C LEU A 34 21.11 -6.52 -13.66
N ARG A 35 22.12 -6.99 -12.94
CA ARG A 35 23.34 -7.57 -13.54
C ARG A 35 23.40 -9.07 -13.28
N ARG A 36 23.71 -9.81 -14.34
CA ARG A 36 23.92 -11.25 -14.29
C ARG A 36 25.38 -11.54 -14.60
N GLU A 37 26.01 -12.25 -13.73
CA GLU A 37 27.36 -12.78 -13.89
C GLU A 37 27.30 -14.32 -13.87
N SER A 38 28.41 -15.00 -14.09
CA SER A 38 28.42 -16.47 -14.21
C SER A 38 27.91 -17.19 -12.95
N ASP A 39 28.15 -16.62 -11.78
CA ASP A 39 27.89 -17.23 -10.46
C ASP A 39 27.03 -16.37 -9.55
N GLN A 40 26.55 -15.19 -10.01
CA GLN A 40 25.75 -14.30 -9.20
C GLN A 40 24.74 -13.49 -10.02
N ILE A 41 23.67 -13.07 -9.34
CA ILE A 41 22.69 -12.08 -9.83
C ILE A 41 22.68 -10.92 -8.83
N VAL A 42 22.92 -9.71 -9.33
CA VAL A 42 22.92 -8.48 -8.52
C VAL A 42 21.78 -7.60 -8.95
N ALA A 43 20.84 -7.35 -8.03
CA ALA A 43 19.77 -6.39 -8.21
C ALA A 43 20.06 -5.14 -7.38
N THR A 44 20.11 -3.99 -8.03
CA THR A 44 20.36 -2.71 -7.40
C THR A 44 19.20 -1.77 -7.67
N PHE A 45 18.74 -1.08 -6.64
CA PHE A 45 17.73 -0.04 -6.75
C PHE A 45 18.35 1.31 -6.46
N HIS A 46 18.22 2.23 -7.41
CA HIS A 46 18.65 3.62 -7.27
C HIS A 46 17.44 4.54 -7.17
N GLU A 47 17.42 5.39 -6.16
CA GLU A 47 16.45 6.49 -6.09
C GLU A 47 16.88 7.60 -7.07
N VAL A 48 16.07 7.81 -8.09
CA VAL A 48 16.34 8.80 -9.14
C VAL A 48 15.28 9.89 -9.09
N ARG A 49 15.72 11.14 -9.02
CA ARG A 49 14.82 12.29 -9.13
C ARG A 49 14.39 12.48 -10.59
N LEU A 50 13.09 12.66 -10.78
CA LEU A 50 12.51 12.93 -12.08
C LEU A 50 12.65 14.41 -12.43
N PRO A 51 12.81 14.77 -13.72
CA PRO A 51 12.84 16.17 -14.16
C PRO A 51 11.57 16.95 -13.82
N ARG A 52 10.43 16.24 -13.74
CA ARG A 52 9.11 16.75 -13.34
C ARG A 52 8.33 15.67 -12.64
N PRO A 53 7.37 16.03 -11.75
CA PRO A 53 6.46 15.08 -11.16
C PRO A 53 5.66 14.32 -12.23
N ILE A 54 5.49 13.02 -12.04
CA ILE A 54 4.66 12.17 -12.90
C ILE A 54 3.41 11.69 -12.17
N PRO A 55 2.26 11.64 -12.83
CA PRO A 55 1.10 10.93 -12.30
C PRO A 55 1.35 9.42 -12.39
N LEU A 56 0.95 8.69 -11.35
CA LEU A 56 0.98 7.24 -11.33
C LEU A 56 -0.43 6.71 -11.48
N THR A 57 -0.60 5.78 -12.42
CA THR A 57 -1.83 5.00 -12.53
C THR A 57 -1.93 4.07 -11.32
N TYR A 58 -3.10 4.04 -10.69
CA TYR A 58 -3.39 3.08 -9.64
C TYR A 58 -3.32 1.66 -10.23
N PRO A 59 -2.54 0.73 -9.64
CA PRO A 59 -2.26 -0.54 -10.28
C PRO A 59 -3.41 -1.55 -10.22
N ASN A 60 -4.37 -1.35 -9.32
CA ASN A 60 -5.51 -2.23 -9.13
C ASN A 60 -6.79 -1.60 -9.72
N ASN A 61 -7.84 -2.41 -9.86
CA ASN A 61 -9.16 -1.92 -10.23
C ASN A 61 -9.95 -1.55 -8.98
N PRO A 62 -10.24 -0.25 -8.71
CA PRO A 62 -11.01 0.15 -7.53
C PRO A 62 -12.41 -0.46 -7.47
N PHE A 63 -13.04 -0.72 -8.61
CA PHE A 63 -14.38 -1.29 -8.68
C PHE A 63 -14.44 -2.77 -8.28
N ALA A 64 -13.31 -3.49 -8.37
CA ALA A 64 -13.22 -4.86 -7.87
C ALA A 64 -13.50 -4.98 -6.36
N LEU A 65 -13.38 -3.87 -5.62
CA LEU A 65 -13.67 -3.83 -4.19
C LEU A 65 -15.11 -4.26 -3.88
N ALA A 66 -16.09 -3.93 -4.74
CA ALA A 66 -17.49 -4.32 -4.56
C ALA A 66 -17.68 -5.84 -4.58
N ASP A 67 -16.92 -6.54 -5.41
CA ASP A 67 -17.05 -8.00 -5.58
C ASP A 67 -16.16 -8.77 -4.60
N GLU A 68 -15.09 -8.14 -4.12
CA GLU A 68 -14.05 -8.80 -3.33
C GLU A 68 -14.11 -8.51 -1.83
N TRP A 69 -14.79 -7.44 -1.41
CA TRP A 69 -14.68 -6.97 -0.03
C TRP A 69 -15.10 -7.99 1.03
N THR A 70 -16.08 -8.85 0.72
CA THR A 70 -16.52 -9.94 1.62
C THR A 70 -15.55 -11.12 1.64
N ARG A 71 -14.67 -11.22 0.65
CA ARG A 71 -13.63 -12.28 0.57
C ARG A 71 -12.32 -11.85 1.21
N ARG A 72 -12.15 -10.56 1.47
CA ARG A 72 -10.96 -10.03 2.15
C ARG A 72 -11.08 -10.30 3.64
N PRO A 73 -10.00 -10.76 4.30
CA PRO A 73 -10.02 -11.02 5.74
C PRO A 73 -10.26 -9.76 6.56
N ALA A 74 -9.82 -8.60 6.08
CA ALA A 74 -10.16 -7.30 6.66
C ALA A 74 -9.98 -6.17 5.65
N ILE A 75 -10.84 -5.17 5.76
CA ILE A 75 -10.69 -3.86 5.12
C ILE A 75 -11.00 -2.82 6.19
N PHE A 76 -10.16 -1.80 6.30
CA PHE A 76 -10.35 -0.68 7.22
C PHE A 76 -10.65 0.60 6.44
N THR A 77 -11.63 1.35 6.90
CA THR A 77 -11.99 2.67 6.39
C THR A 77 -11.57 3.74 7.39
N ALA A 78 -10.89 4.75 6.91
CA ALA A 78 -10.66 6.00 7.65
C ALA A 78 -11.76 6.99 7.32
N LEU A 79 -12.31 7.63 8.35
CA LEU A 79 -13.42 8.57 8.28
C LEU A 79 -13.02 9.91 8.88
N ALA A 80 -13.53 10.98 8.29
CA ALA A 80 -13.57 12.31 8.88
C ALA A 80 -15.01 12.83 8.78
N ASP A 81 -15.60 13.27 9.89
CA ASP A 81 -17.00 13.72 9.94
C ASP A 81 -17.96 12.70 9.27
N ASN A 82 -17.77 11.42 9.57
CA ASN A 82 -18.49 10.26 9.01
C ASN A 82 -18.33 10.06 7.49
N ASN A 83 -17.44 10.79 6.81
CA ASN A 83 -17.16 10.60 5.39
C ASN A 83 -15.90 9.76 5.18
N PRO A 84 -15.93 8.71 4.35
CA PRO A 84 -14.74 7.94 3.99
C PRO A 84 -13.70 8.81 3.29
N ILE A 85 -12.47 8.81 3.82
CA ILE A 85 -11.33 9.61 3.36
C ILE A 85 -10.13 8.76 2.96
N GLY A 86 -10.18 7.47 3.23
CA GLY A 86 -9.15 6.50 2.87
C GLY A 86 -9.52 5.10 3.29
N TYR A 87 -8.80 4.11 2.77
CA TYR A 87 -8.98 2.71 3.15
C TYR A 87 -7.69 1.90 3.01
N LEU A 88 -7.66 0.77 3.67
CA LEU A 88 -6.63 -0.24 3.57
C LEU A 88 -7.28 -1.61 3.46
N SER A 89 -6.84 -2.43 2.50
CA SER A 89 -7.32 -3.79 2.28
C SER A 89 -6.23 -4.80 2.59
N LEU A 90 -6.59 -5.88 3.27
CA LEU A 90 -5.71 -6.96 3.70
C LEU A 90 -6.04 -8.26 2.99
N MET A 91 -5.02 -9.07 2.81
CA MET A 91 -5.11 -10.46 2.32
C MET A 91 -4.26 -11.36 3.24
N ASP A 92 -4.73 -12.59 3.43
CA ASP A 92 -3.92 -13.64 4.04
C ASP A 92 -3.02 -14.29 2.99
N ARG A 93 -1.81 -14.61 3.41
CA ARG A 93 -0.83 -15.36 2.62
C ARG A 93 -0.28 -16.52 3.44
N PRO A 94 0.20 -17.60 2.79
CA PRO A 94 0.82 -18.71 3.48
C PRO A 94 1.93 -18.27 4.43
N GLY A 95 2.15 -19.02 5.51
CA GLY A 95 3.21 -18.74 6.48
C GLY A 95 2.86 -17.72 7.55
N SER A 96 1.57 -17.52 7.85
CA SER A 96 1.09 -16.51 8.83
C SER A 96 1.53 -15.10 8.45
N VAL A 97 1.32 -14.75 7.19
CA VAL A 97 1.65 -13.45 6.60
C VAL A 97 0.36 -12.70 6.29
N ALA A 98 0.25 -11.48 6.82
CA ALA A 98 -0.73 -10.51 6.37
C ALA A 98 -0.13 -9.64 5.25
N TRP A 99 -0.94 -9.33 4.25
CA TRP A 99 -0.51 -8.59 3.06
C TRP A 99 -1.44 -7.41 2.82
N VAL A 100 -0.89 -6.20 2.78
CA VAL A 100 -1.64 -5.01 2.38
C VAL A 100 -1.64 -4.94 0.86
N SER A 101 -2.81 -5.15 0.27
CA SER A 101 -3.01 -5.05 -1.18
C SER A 101 -3.33 -3.63 -1.64
N ASP A 102 -4.04 -2.88 -0.80
CA ASP A 102 -4.46 -1.52 -1.09
C ASP A 102 -4.25 -0.62 0.12
N LEU A 103 -3.71 0.55 -0.11
CA LEU A 103 -3.62 1.64 0.86
C LEU A 103 -3.84 2.96 0.12
N VAL A 104 -5.01 3.51 0.28
CA VAL A 104 -5.48 4.68 -0.47
C VAL A 104 -5.94 5.76 0.49
N VAL A 105 -5.53 7.00 0.22
CA VAL A 105 -5.97 8.19 0.95
C VAL A 105 -6.36 9.25 -0.06
N SER A 106 -7.56 9.82 0.12
CA SER A 106 -8.05 10.94 -0.68
C SER A 106 -7.01 12.08 -0.72
N PRO A 107 -6.74 12.70 -1.87
CA PRO A 107 -5.71 13.73 -2.01
C PRO A 107 -5.76 14.82 -0.93
N ASP A 108 -6.95 15.31 -0.60
CA ASP A 108 -7.14 16.41 0.38
C ASP A 108 -6.81 16.01 1.82
N TRP A 109 -6.71 14.72 2.07
CA TRP A 109 -6.44 14.13 3.39
C TRP A 109 -5.04 13.54 3.52
N ARG A 110 -4.20 13.64 2.49
CA ARG A 110 -2.80 13.19 2.54
C ARG A 110 -1.98 14.07 3.47
N ARG A 111 -0.89 13.51 4.00
CA ARG A 111 0.04 14.16 4.95
C ARG A 111 -0.59 14.59 6.29
N ARG A 112 -1.75 14.04 6.61
CA ARG A 112 -2.49 14.27 7.86
C ARG A 112 -2.52 13.05 8.78
N GLY A 113 -1.67 12.04 8.55
CA GLY A 113 -1.58 10.85 9.39
C GLY A 113 -2.56 9.73 9.04
N VAL A 114 -3.48 9.90 8.07
CA VAL A 114 -4.51 8.92 7.72
C VAL A 114 -3.90 7.55 7.36
N ALA A 115 -2.91 7.52 6.46
CA ALA A 115 -2.25 6.27 6.07
C ALA A 115 -1.51 5.61 7.24
N SER A 116 -0.90 6.41 8.12
CA SER A 116 -0.25 5.90 9.34
C SER A 116 -1.26 5.23 10.28
N GLY A 117 -2.42 5.85 10.46
CA GLY A 117 -3.50 5.27 11.28
C GLY A 117 -4.02 3.96 10.69
N LEU A 118 -4.24 3.91 9.36
CA LEU A 118 -4.65 2.68 8.67
C LEU A 118 -3.62 1.55 8.81
N LEU A 119 -2.32 1.86 8.69
CA LEU A 119 -1.26 0.87 8.92
C LEU A 119 -1.22 0.38 10.37
N ASN A 120 -1.44 1.25 11.34
CA ASN A 120 -1.52 0.85 12.75
C ASN A 120 -2.70 -0.10 13.00
N ALA A 121 -3.87 0.18 12.40
CA ALA A 121 -5.02 -0.72 12.47
C ALA A 121 -4.72 -2.09 11.83
N ALA A 122 -4.06 -2.10 10.69
CA ALA A 122 -3.63 -3.34 10.03
C ALA A 122 -2.63 -4.15 10.87
N GLN A 123 -1.69 -3.48 11.54
CA GLN A 123 -0.74 -4.13 12.44
C GLN A 123 -1.45 -4.75 13.66
N ALA A 124 -2.35 -4.00 14.30
CA ALA A 124 -3.14 -4.50 15.42
C ALA A 124 -3.99 -5.70 15.04
N TRP A 125 -4.64 -5.65 13.87
CA TRP A 125 -5.38 -6.76 13.32
C TRP A 125 -4.49 -7.99 13.07
N GLY A 126 -3.31 -7.77 12.48
CA GLY A 126 -2.35 -8.84 12.20
C GLY A 126 -1.85 -9.52 13.47
N VAL A 127 -1.53 -8.75 14.51
CA VAL A 127 -1.14 -9.29 15.84
C VAL A 127 -2.27 -10.13 16.42
N THR A 128 -3.49 -9.61 16.46
CA THR A 128 -4.66 -10.32 17.00
C THR A 128 -4.96 -11.60 16.20
N GLY A 129 -4.75 -11.57 14.89
CA GLY A 129 -4.93 -12.73 14.00
C GLY A 129 -3.78 -13.74 14.01
N GLY A 130 -2.73 -13.53 14.83
CA GLY A 130 -1.59 -14.44 14.93
C GLY A 130 -0.64 -14.37 13.72
N HIS A 131 -0.70 -13.31 12.93
CA HIS A 131 0.24 -13.11 11.84
C HIS A 131 1.62 -12.72 12.38
N ARG A 132 2.66 -13.27 11.77
CA ARG A 132 4.05 -13.00 12.19
C ARG A 132 4.66 -11.81 11.46
N ARG A 133 4.18 -11.50 10.25
CA ARG A 133 4.69 -10.42 9.40
C ARG A 133 3.55 -9.73 8.67
N LEU A 134 3.70 -8.43 8.47
CA LEU A 134 2.84 -7.63 7.60
C LEU A 134 3.66 -7.11 6.43
N PHE A 135 3.18 -7.37 5.22
CA PHE A 135 3.80 -6.95 3.97
C PHE A 135 3.05 -5.78 3.34
N LEU A 136 3.81 -4.88 2.75
CA LEU A 136 3.32 -3.83 1.86
C LEU A 136 3.85 -4.09 0.45
N GLU A 137 2.97 -4.02 -0.52
CA GLU A 137 3.25 -4.08 -1.95
C GLU A 137 3.16 -2.66 -2.53
N VAL A 138 4.23 -2.18 -3.16
CA VAL A 138 4.34 -0.79 -3.63
C VAL A 138 4.94 -0.75 -5.02
N GLN A 139 4.40 0.08 -5.91
CA GLN A 139 5.08 0.36 -7.18
C GLN A 139 6.42 1.05 -6.91
N SER A 140 7.46 0.67 -7.65
CA SER A 140 8.81 1.28 -7.53
C SER A 140 8.83 2.79 -7.81
N LYS A 141 7.81 3.29 -8.50
CA LYS A 141 7.60 4.71 -8.80
C LYS A 141 6.82 5.45 -7.69
N ASN A 142 6.22 4.73 -6.73
CA ASN A 142 5.39 5.33 -5.68
C ASN A 142 6.24 5.72 -4.47
N GLN A 143 7.06 6.76 -4.61
CA GLN A 143 7.92 7.22 -3.53
C GLN A 143 7.15 7.59 -2.25
N PRO A 144 5.99 8.26 -2.29
CA PRO A 144 5.25 8.53 -1.05
C PRO A 144 4.92 7.28 -0.24
N ALA A 145 4.54 6.17 -0.91
CA ALA A 145 4.27 4.91 -0.24
C ALA A 145 5.55 4.23 0.27
N ILE A 146 6.66 4.30 -0.49
CA ILE A 146 7.97 3.79 -0.07
C ILE A 146 8.44 4.53 1.21
N ARG A 147 8.35 5.85 1.22
CA ARG A 147 8.72 6.67 2.39
C ARG A 147 7.82 6.37 3.60
N LEU A 148 6.53 6.12 3.37
CA LEU A 148 5.61 5.71 4.43
C LEU A 148 6.03 4.36 5.03
N ALA A 149 6.33 3.37 4.19
CA ALA A 149 6.80 2.05 4.62
C ALA A 149 8.06 2.18 5.48
N GLN A 150 9.07 2.89 4.99
CA GLN A 150 10.32 3.14 5.72
C GLN A 150 10.10 3.84 7.06
N LYS A 151 9.25 4.88 7.08
CA LYS A 151 8.90 5.62 8.31
C LYS A 151 8.26 4.71 9.37
N HIS A 152 7.49 3.73 8.95
CA HIS A 152 6.82 2.77 9.84
C HIS A 152 7.67 1.53 10.15
N GLY A 153 8.96 1.52 9.81
CA GLY A 153 9.88 0.43 10.14
C GLY A 153 9.65 -0.83 9.30
N TYR A 154 9.06 -0.69 8.12
CA TYR A 154 9.04 -1.77 7.14
C TYR A 154 10.36 -1.79 6.39
N GLU A 155 10.95 -2.97 6.27
CA GLU A 155 12.21 -3.19 5.60
C GLU A 155 11.98 -3.77 4.21
N PHE A 156 12.76 -3.33 3.23
CA PHE A 156 12.75 -3.91 1.89
C PHE A 156 13.10 -5.40 1.96
N CYS A 157 12.30 -6.25 1.35
CA CYS A 157 12.48 -7.69 1.42
C CYS A 157 12.36 -8.42 0.08
N GLY A 158 12.16 -7.70 -1.00
CA GLY A 158 12.12 -8.28 -2.33
C GLY A 158 11.43 -7.41 -3.36
N TYR A 159 11.42 -7.90 -4.58
CA TYR A 159 10.77 -7.23 -5.70
C TYR A 159 10.25 -8.25 -6.72
N ASN A 160 9.38 -7.79 -7.62
CA ASN A 160 8.99 -8.53 -8.82
C ASN A 160 8.96 -7.56 -9.99
N ASP A 161 9.76 -7.86 -11.03
CA ASP A 161 9.80 -7.05 -12.25
C ASP A 161 8.57 -7.34 -13.13
N HIS A 162 8.09 -6.35 -13.87
CA HIS A 162 6.90 -6.45 -14.72
C HIS A 162 5.66 -7.01 -14.00
N TYR A 163 5.49 -6.63 -12.75
CA TYR A 163 4.47 -7.21 -11.85
C TYR A 163 3.06 -6.73 -12.15
N TYR A 164 2.90 -5.44 -12.37
CA TYR A 164 1.60 -4.82 -12.62
C TYR A 164 1.25 -4.83 -14.12
N LEU A 165 -0.02 -4.61 -14.45
CA LEU A 165 -0.45 -4.43 -15.84
C LEU A 165 0.26 -3.26 -16.53
N THR A 166 0.70 -2.27 -15.77
CA THR A 166 1.52 -1.14 -16.22
C THR A 166 2.98 -1.51 -16.48
N GLN A 167 3.36 -2.78 -16.27
CA GLN A 167 4.74 -3.29 -16.36
C GLN A 167 5.69 -2.68 -15.31
N ASP A 168 5.16 -2.00 -14.32
CA ASP A 168 5.97 -1.45 -13.22
C ASP A 168 6.50 -2.55 -12.31
N VAL A 169 7.67 -2.31 -11.74
CA VAL A 169 8.25 -3.16 -10.69
C VAL A 169 7.45 -3.01 -9.41
N ALA A 170 7.08 -4.13 -8.80
CA ALA A 170 6.62 -4.15 -7.42
C ALA A 170 7.80 -4.27 -6.46
N LEU A 171 7.81 -3.44 -5.43
CA LEU A 171 8.70 -3.55 -4.28
C LEU A 171 7.91 -4.10 -3.10
N PHE A 172 8.52 -5.02 -2.37
CA PHE A 172 7.93 -5.61 -1.18
C PHE A 172 8.67 -5.13 0.06
N PHE A 173 7.92 -4.62 1.01
CA PHE A 173 8.41 -4.20 2.31
C PHE A 173 7.71 -5.02 3.39
N ALA A 174 8.41 -5.44 4.40
CA ALA A 174 7.84 -6.24 5.47
C ALA A 174 8.23 -5.74 6.86
N ARG A 175 7.34 -5.95 7.81
CA ARG A 175 7.58 -5.70 9.22
C ARG A 175 7.17 -6.92 10.03
N ALA A 176 8.00 -7.30 11.01
CA ALA A 176 7.64 -8.32 11.99
C ALA A 176 6.51 -7.77 12.91
N LEU A 177 5.53 -8.60 13.17
CA LEU A 177 4.46 -8.36 14.15
C LEU A 177 4.80 -9.08 15.45
N LYS A 178 4.63 -8.39 16.56
CA LYS A 178 4.93 -8.92 17.90
C LYS A 178 3.71 -8.76 18.80
#